data_fbc9661ce0fdd9441c3980a0e22c65dc
#
_entry.id   fbc9661ce0fdd9441c3980a0e22c65dc
#
_cell.length_a   1.000
_cell.length_b   1.000
_cell.length_c   1.000
_cell.angle_alpha   90.00
_cell.angle_beta   90.00
_cell.angle_gamma   90.00
#
_symmetry.space_group_name_H-M   'P 1'
#
loop_
_entity.id
_entity.type
_entity.pdbx_description
1 polymer ?
#
loop_
_entity_poly.entity_id
_entity_poly.type
_entity_poly.pdbx_seq_one_letter_code
_entity_poly.pdbx_strand_id
1 'polypeptide(L)'
;MSPGQSDTTVVRRHLLALDEAVQNLRRHAGRPFSVLVTDPDERWTVERGLQLCAQNALDIATHLAASAGRDAPDYASAIDVLGELGVLPAEFVLRFRGIAGFRNVLVHGYLGVDLPRVHQLLNSGLEDFAKFAQLVEDYIRRA
;
A
#
# COMPACT_ATOMS: atom_id res chain seq x y z
N MET A 1 -16.97 13.14 -9.06
CA MET A 1 -16.71 14.26 -8.15
C MET A 1 -15.23 14.36 -7.86
N SER A 2 -14.65 15.54 -7.95
CA SER A 2 -13.24 15.73 -7.61
C SER A 2 -13.04 15.77 -6.11
N PRO A 3 -11.87 15.32 -5.60
CA PRO A 3 -11.55 15.48 -4.18
C PRO A 3 -11.54 16.94 -3.78
N GLY A 4 -11.99 17.24 -2.58
CA GLY A 4 -11.85 18.55 -2.00
C GLY A 4 -10.40 18.88 -1.69
N GLN A 5 -10.10 20.16 -1.44
CA GLN A 5 -8.74 20.60 -1.16
C GLN A 5 -8.17 19.91 0.09
N SER A 6 -8.98 19.75 1.15
CA SER A 6 -8.54 19.09 2.38
C SER A 6 -8.25 17.61 2.15
N ASP A 7 -9.06 16.94 1.32
CA ASP A 7 -8.84 15.52 0.99
C ASP A 7 -7.56 15.36 0.17
N THR A 8 -7.28 16.28 -0.75
CA THR A 8 -6.06 16.27 -1.53
C THR A 8 -4.84 16.45 -0.62
N THR A 9 -4.92 17.33 0.38
CA THR A 9 -3.83 17.53 1.34
C THR A 9 -3.56 16.25 2.14
N VAL A 10 -4.62 15.59 2.63
CA VAL A 10 -4.49 14.34 3.38
C VAL A 10 -3.88 13.25 2.49
N VAL A 11 -4.37 13.12 1.26
CA VAL A 11 -3.85 12.12 0.31
C VAL A 11 -2.37 12.39 0.01
N ARG A 12 -1.97 13.64 -0.17
CA ARG A 12 -0.56 13.97 -0.43
C ARG A 12 0.35 13.62 0.73
N ARG A 13 -0.12 13.77 1.97
CA ARG A 13 0.65 13.35 3.15
C ARG A 13 0.87 11.83 3.14
N HIS A 14 -0.16 11.07 2.81
CA HIS A 14 -0.03 9.61 2.70
C HIS A 14 0.89 9.22 1.54
N LEU A 15 0.84 9.94 0.42
CA LEU A 15 1.74 9.69 -0.71
C LEU A 15 3.20 9.91 -0.33
N LEU A 16 3.49 10.97 0.44
CA LEU A 16 4.85 11.22 0.92
C LEU A 16 5.32 10.11 1.85
N ALA A 17 4.47 9.68 2.78
CA ALA A 17 4.79 8.59 3.70
C ALA A 17 4.99 7.27 2.96
N LEU A 18 4.17 7.00 1.94
CA LEU A 18 4.29 5.82 1.10
C LEU A 18 5.63 5.83 0.35
N ASP A 19 5.98 6.95 -0.27
CA ASP A 19 7.24 7.07 -0.99
C ASP A 19 8.44 6.85 -0.06
N GLU A 20 8.43 7.44 1.12
CA GLU A 20 9.50 7.26 2.10
C GLU A 20 9.64 5.79 2.47
N ALA A 21 8.52 5.10 2.74
CA ALA A 21 8.56 3.68 3.10
C ALA A 21 9.11 2.83 1.94
N VAL A 22 8.68 3.10 0.71
CA VAL A 22 9.16 2.37 -0.47
C VAL A 22 10.67 2.59 -0.64
N GLN A 23 11.15 3.83 -0.56
CA GLN A 23 12.57 4.12 -0.74
C GLN A 23 13.43 3.48 0.36
N ASN A 24 12.97 3.49 1.61
CA ASN A 24 13.68 2.82 2.69
C ASN A 24 13.74 1.31 2.48
N LEU A 25 12.64 0.70 2.07
CA LEU A 25 12.60 -0.75 1.83
C LEU A 25 13.47 -1.18 0.65
N ARG A 26 13.64 -0.33 -0.35
CA ARG A 26 14.51 -0.64 -1.49
C ARG A 26 15.94 -0.93 -1.06
N ARG A 27 16.41 -0.34 0.04
CA ARG A 27 17.74 -0.60 0.58
C ARG A 27 17.86 -1.99 1.21
N HIS A 28 16.75 -2.62 1.54
CA HIS A 28 16.70 -3.95 2.13
C HIS A 28 16.42 -5.05 1.09
N ALA A 29 16.01 -4.67 -0.10
CA ALA A 29 15.74 -5.64 -1.18
C ALA A 29 17.04 -6.28 -1.67
N GLY A 30 16.93 -7.49 -2.22
CA GLY A 30 18.07 -8.22 -2.76
C GLY A 30 18.88 -9.00 -1.74
N ARG A 31 18.55 -8.91 -0.46
CA ARG A 31 19.22 -9.71 0.59
C ARG A 31 18.66 -11.12 0.60
N PRO A 32 19.48 -12.12 0.98
CA PRO A 32 18.99 -13.51 1.07
C PRO A 32 17.82 -13.64 2.04
N PHE A 33 16.91 -14.57 1.74
CA PHE A 33 15.76 -14.85 2.61
C PHE A 33 16.20 -15.20 4.03
N SER A 34 17.33 -15.92 4.18
CA SER A 34 17.85 -16.32 5.48
C SER A 34 18.07 -15.14 6.43
N VAL A 35 18.31 -13.93 5.91
CA VAL A 35 18.50 -12.73 6.75
C VAL A 35 17.21 -12.38 7.48
N LEU A 36 16.05 -12.51 6.82
CA LEU A 36 14.75 -12.29 7.49
C LEU A 36 14.51 -13.31 8.60
N VAL A 37 14.96 -14.54 8.40
CA VAL A 37 14.75 -15.61 9.37
C VAL A 37 15.66 -15.43 10.60
N THR A 38 16.92 -15.05 10.39
CA THR A 38 17.94 -15.08 11.44
C THR A 38 18.22 -13.75 12.11
N ASP A 39 17.83 -12.63 11.48
CA ASP A 39 18.09 -11.29 12.01
C ASP A 39 16.77 -10.59 12.39
N PRO A 40 16.41 -10.55 13.68
CA PRO A 40 15.17 -9.90 14.11
C PRO A 40 15.12 -8.41 13.76
N ASP A 41 16.23 -7.70 13.81
CA ASP A 41 16.25 -6.26 13.49
C ASP A 41 15.89 -6.03 12.03
N GLU A 42 16.44 -6.83 11.13
CA GLU A 42 16.10 -6.76 9.71
C GLU A 42 14.63 -7.13 9.48
N ARG A 43 14.19 -8.23 10.11
CA ARG A 43 12.81 -8.71 9.96
C ARG A 43 11.81 -7.63 10.42
N TRP A 44 12.00 -7.06 11.60
CA TRP A 44 11.09 -6.05 12.14
C TRP A 44 11.10 -4.78 11.30
N THR A 45 12.26 -4.36 10.83
CA THR A 45 12.39 -3.19 9.96
C THR A 45 11.60 -3.39 8.66
N VAL A 46 11.76 -4.55 8.02
CA VAL A 46 11.07 -4.87 6.77
C VAL A 46 9.56 -5.00 7.00
N GLU A 47 9.16 -5.71 8.05
CA GLU A 47 7.73 -5.86 8.37
C GLU A 47 7.07 -4.51 8.63
N ARG A 48 7.72 -3.64 9.41
CA ARG A 48 7.18 -2.31 9.67
C ARG A 48 7.10 -1.47 8.40
N GLY A 49 8.12 -1.53 7.55
CA GLY A 49 8.13 -0.80 6.29
C GLY A 49 7.01 -1.24 5.37
N LEU A 50 6.78 -2.55 5.24
CA LEU A 50 5.67 -3.08 4.42
C LEU A 50 4.31 -2.72 5.02
N GLN A 51 4.20 -2.72 6.36
CA GLN A 51 2.98 -2.27 7.03
C GLN A 51 2.68 -0.81 6.68
N LEU A 52 3.69 0.05 6.70
CA LEU A 52 3.52 1.46 6.35
C LEU A 52 3.12 1.63 4.89
N CYS A 53 3.72 0.86 3.98
CA CYS A 53 3.32 0.89 2.57
C CYS A 53 1.85 0.50 2.41
N ALA A 54 1.44 -0.63 2.99
CA ALA A 54 0.07 -1.11 2.88
C ALA A 54 -0.91 -0.13 3.52
N GLN A 55 -0.62 0.34 4.73
CA GLN A 55 -1.53 1.22 5.46
C GLN A 55 -1.74 2.55 4.74
N ASN A 56 -0.66 3.17 4.26
CA ASN A 56 -0.79 4.44 3.54
C ASN A 56 -1.57 4.26 2.24
N ALA A 57 -1.31 3.18 1.49
CA ALA A 57 -2.06 2.91 0.26
C ALA A 57 -3.55 2.70 0.54
N LEU A 58 -3.88 1.93 1.57
CA LEU A 58 -5.28 1.64 1.92
C LEU A 58 -5.99 2.87 2.47
N ASP A 59 -5.30 3.72 3.24
CA ASP A 59 -5.87 4.97 3.72
C ASP A 59 -6.15 5.94 2.57
N ILE A 60 -5.27 6.00 1.58
CA ILE A 60 -5.50 6.79 0.36
C ILE A 60 -6.76 6.29 -0.34
N ALA A 61 -6.89 4.97 -0.53
CA ALA A 61 -8.05 4.39 -1.19
C ALA A 61 -9.35 4.75 -0.46
N THR A 62 -9.34 4.64 0.87
CA THR A 62 -10.48 4.96 1.70
C THR A 62 -10.88 6.43 1.58
N HIS A 63 -9.90 7.34 1.62
CA HIS A 63 -10.16 8.77 1.48
C HIS A 63 -10.74 9.13 0.10
N LEU A 64 -10.17 8.59 -0.97
CA LEU A 64 -10.65 8.87 -2.32
C LEU A 64 -12.05 8.32 -2.54
N ALA A 65 -12.34 7.11 -2.04
CA ALA A 65 -13.68 6.54 -2.13
C ALA A 65 -14.70 7.43 -1.39
N ALA A 66 -14.38 7.84 -0.17
CA ALA A 66 -15.26 8.70 0.62
C ALA A 66 -15.48 10.07 -0.05
N SER A 67 -14.43 10.66 -0.63
CA SER A 67 -14.54 11.93 -1.34
C SER A 67 -15.47 11.84 -2.53
N ALA A 68 -15.57 10.67 -3.15
CA ALA A 68 -16.48 10.41 -4.26
C ALA A 68 -17.88 10.00 -3.80
N GLY A 69 -18.16 10.05 -2.50
CA GLY A 69 -19.45 9.65 -1.95
C GLY A 69 -19.69 8.15 -1.98
N ARG A 70 -18.63 7.36 -2.04
CA ARG A 70 -18.75 5.90 -2.13
C ARG A 70 -18.49 5.27 -0.77
N ASP A 71 -19.36 4.37 -0.40
CA ASP A 71 -19.20 3.58 0.82
C ASP A 71 -18.35 2.36 0.53
N ALA A 72 -17.31 2.14 1.32
CA ALA A 72 -16.43 0.99 1.19
C ALA A 72 -16.31 0.35 2.58
N PRO A 73 -16.99 -0.78 2.82
CA PRO A 73 -17.05 -1.38 4.16
C PRO A 73 -15.70 -1.95 4.62
N ASP A 74 -14.78 -2.22 3.71
CA ASP A 74 -13.46 -2.72 4.04
C ASP A 74 -12.42 -2.20 3.05
N TYR A 75 -11.15 -2.50 3.34
CA TYR A 75 -10.04 -2.01 2.51
C TYR A 75 -10.04 -2.57 1.09
N ALA A 76 -10.38 -3.86 0.93
CA ALA A 76 -10.43 -4.45 -0.41
C ALA A 76 -11.51 -3.77 -1.25
N SER A 77 -12.67 -3.48 -0.66
CA SER A 77 -13.74 -2.74 -1.32
C SER A 77 -13.31 -1.34 -1.72
N ALA A 78 -12.51 -0.67 -0.88
CA ALA A 78 -11.98 0.66 -1.22
C ALA A 78 -11.10 0.60 -2.48
N ILE A 79 -10.26 -0.41 -2.61
CA ILE A 79 -9.45 -0.61 -3.82
C ILE A 79 -10.35 -0.86 -5.02
N ASP A 80 -11.40 -1.68 -4.87
CA ASP A 80 -12.36 -1.94 -5.95
C ASP A 80 -13.04 -0.63 -6.41
N VAL A 81 -13.41 0.23 -5.47
CA VAL A 81 -14.01 1.53 -5.78
C VAL A 81 -13.06 2.39 -6.61
N LEU A 82 -11.77 2.39 -6.30
CA LEU A 82 -10.80 3.14 -7.10
C LEU A 82 -10.75 2.66 -8.55
N GLY A 83 -10.97 1.36 -8.77
CA GLY A 83 -11.13 0.83 -10.13
C GLY A 83 -12.35 1.41 -10.81
N GLU A 84 -13.49 1.44 -10.12
CA GLU A 84 -14.74 1.98 -10.67
C GLU A 84 -14.65 3.47 -10.95
N LEU A 85 -13.90 4.21 -10.15
CA LEU A 85 -13.70 5.66 -10.32
C LEU A 85 -12.68 6.01 -11.43
N GLY A 86 -12.03 5.00 -12.00
CA GLY A 86 -11.01 5.24 -13.03
C GLY A 86 -9.66 5.67 -12.49
N VAL A 87 -9.43 5.54 -11.18
CA VAL A 87 -8.12 5.82 -10.58
C VAL A 87 -7.13 4.72 -10.92
N LEU A 88 -7.58 3.46 -10.84
CA LEU A 88 -6.75 2.28 -11.07
C LEU A 88 -7.29 1.47 -12.25
N PRO A 89 -6.42 0.98 -13.14
CA PRO A 89 -6.84 0.03 -14.17
C PRO A 89 -7.37 -1.27 -13.55
N ALA A 90 -8.31 -1.93 -14.23
CA ALA A 90 -8.97 -3.13 -13.71
C ALA A 90 -7.99 -4.25 -13.39
N GLU A 91 -6.99 -4.48 -14.25
CA GLU A 91 -6.00 -5.52 -14.00
C GLU A 91 -5.09 -5.19 -12.80
N PHE A 92 -4.85 -3.91 -12.54
CA PHE A 92 -4.09 -3.50 -11.36
C PHE A 92 -4.90 -3.73 -10.09
N VAL A 93 -6.20 -3.43 -10.11
CA VAL A 93 -7.10 -3.70 -8.97
C VAL A 93 -7.03 -5.17 -8.58
N LEU A 94 -7.17 -6.08 -9.56
CA LEU A 94 -7.15 -7.52 -9.30
C LEU A 94 -5.84 -7.95 -8.63
N ARG A 95 -4.73 -7.38 -9.04
CA ARG A 95 -3.42 -7.69 -8.48
C ARG A 95 -3.18 -7.04 -7.12
N PHE A 96 -3.65 -5.81 -6.94
CA PHE A 96 -3.30 -5.00 -5.78
C PHE A 96 -4.24 -5.20 -4.58
N ARG A 97 -5.48 -5.62 -4.81
CA ARG A 97 -6.48 -5.71 -3.74
C ARG A 97 -6.11 -6.69 -2.62
N GLY A 98 -5.25 -7.65 -2.90
CA GLY A 98 -4.75 -8.59 -1.89
C GLY A 98 -3.93 -7.93 -0.78
N ILE A 99 -3.48 -6.69 -0.98
CA ILE A 99 -2.70 -5.96 0.02
C ILE A 99 -3.51 -5.71 1.32
N ALA A 100 -4.84 -5.67 1.22
CA ALA A 100 -5.71 -5.49 2.37
C ALA A 100 -5.57 -6.66 3.36
N GLY A 101 -5.59 -7.90 2.87
CA GLY A 101 -5.40 -9.08 3.70
C GLY A 101 -3.99 -9.15 4.28
N PHE A 102 -2.99 -8.80 3.49
CA PHE A 102 -1.61 -8.80 3.95
C PHE A 102 -1.39 -7.76 5.06
N ARG A 103 -1.98 -6.57 4.95
CA ARG A 103 -1.94 -5.55 6.01
C ARG A 103 -2.45 -6.13 7.34
N ASN A 104 -3.55 -6.86 7.30
CA ASN A 104 -4.11 -7.47 8.50
C ASN A 104 -3.16 -8.50 9.12
N VAL A 105 -2.49 -9.30 8.29
CA VAL A 105 -1.49 -10.27 8.76
C VAL A 105 -0.33 -9.56 9.44
N LEU A 106 0.17 -8.46 8.86
CA LEU A 106 1.27 -7.69 9.44
C LEU A 106 0.90 -7.05 10.78
N VAL A 107 -0.33 -6.53 10.89
CA VAL A 107 -0.77 -5.85 12.12
C VAL A 107 -1.07 -6.84 13.24
N HIS A 108 -1.62 -8.02 12.92
CA HIS A 108 -2.10 -8.99 13.89
C HIS A 108 -1.22 -10.25 14.02
N GLY A 109 -0.09 -10.29 13.36
CA GLY A 109 0.78 -11.47 13.33
C GLY A 109 1.74 -11.55 14.52
N TYR A 110 1.24 -11.44 15.75
CA TYR A 110 2.07 -11.43 16.95
C TYR A 110 2.88 -12.72 17.16
N LEU A 111 2.35 -13.85 16.72
CA LEU A 111 3.00 -15.14 16.88
C LEU A 111 3.83 -15.55 15.67
N GLY A 112 3.76 -14.79 14.60
CA GLY A 112 4.51 -15.04 13.40
C GLY A 112 3.84 -14.46 12.18
N VAL A 113 4.65 -14.13 11.18
CA VAL A 113 4.22 -13.60 9.91
C VAL A 113 4.75 -14.53 8.83
N ASP A 114 4.04 -14.66 7.71
CA ASP A 114 4.47 -15.44 6.56
C ASP A 114 5.72 -14.78 5.94
N LEU A 115 6.90 -15.22 6.38
CA LEU A 115 8.17 -14.64 5.92
C LEU A 115 8.42 -14.83 4.43
N PRO A 116 8.07 -15.96 3.80
CA PRO A 116 8.18 -16.07 2.34
C PRO A 116 7.37 -14.98 1.62
N ARG A 117 6.18 -14.66 2.11
CA ARG A 117 5.34 -13.60 1.54
C ARG A 117 5.98 -12.22 1.75
N VAL A 118 6.53 -11.97 2.95
CA VAL A 118 7.27 -10.74 3.25
C VAL A 118 8.43 -10.57 2.28
N HIS A 119 9.22 -11.62 2.09
CA HIS A 119 10.36 -11.61 1.18
C HIS A 119 9.92 -11.33 -0.27
N GLN A 120 8.83 -11.96 -0.71
CA GLN A 120 8.28 -11.74 -2.04
C GLN A 120 7.88 -10.29 -2.24
N LEU A 121 7.15 -9.71 -1.28
CA LEU A 121 6.70 -8.32 -1.37
C LEU A 121 7.87 -7.35 -1.34
N LEU A 122 8.89 -7.62 -0.53
CA LEU A 122 10.08 -6.78 -0.48
C LEU A 122 10.82 -6.74 -1.83
N ASN A 123 10.89 -7.87 -2.51
CA ASN A 123 11.71 -8.00 -3.71
C ASN A 123 10.94 -7.79 -5.02
N SER A 124 9.61 -7.97 -5.03
CA SER A 124 8.82 -7.85 -6.25
C SER A 124 7.54 -7.04 -6.09
N GLY A 125 7.15 -6.70 -4.86
CA GLY A 125 5.90 -5.96 -4.59
C GLY A 125 6.08 -4.46 -4.46
N LEU A 126 7.30 -3.95 -4.27
CA LEU A 126 7.52 -2.52 -4.08
C LEU A 126 7.12 -1.71 -5.30
N GLU A 127 7.31 -2.27 -6.49
CA GLU A 127 6.94 -1.60 -7.74
C GLU A 127 5.42 -1.37 -7.83
N ASP A 128 4.61 -2.28 -7.27
CA ASP A 128 3.17 -2.11 -7.24
C ASP A 128 2.78 -0.95 -6.32
N PHE A 129 3.45 -0.77 -5.19
CA PHE A 129 3.22 0.39 -4.33
C PHE A 129 3.62 1.69 -5.04
N ALA A 130 4.74 1.69 -5.73
CA ALA A 130 5.19 2.86 -6.50
C ALA A 130 4.20 3.17 -7.62
N LYS A 131 3.70 2.15 -8.32
CA LYS A 131 2.71 2.32 -9.38
C LYS A 131 1.40 2.85 -8.83
N PHE A 132 0.94 2.33 -7.69
CA PHE A 132 -0.26 2.83 -7.03
C PHE A 132 -0.13 4.34 -6.75
N ALA A 133 1.00 4.74 -6.17
CA ALA A 133 1.24 6.15 -5.87
C ALA A 133 1.20 7.02 -7.14
N GLN A 134 1.80 6.55 -8.23
CA GLN A 134 1.80 7.29 -9.50
C GLN A 134 0.39 7.42 -10.07
N LEU A 135 -0.39 6.35 -10.05
CA LEU A 135 -1.77 6.36 -10.55
C LEU A 135 -2.65 7.32 -9.74
N VAL A 136 -2.48 7.35 -8.42
CA VAL A 136 -3.20 8.27 -7.55
C VAL A 136 -2.78 9.72 -7.85
N GLU A 137 -1.48 9.98 -7.99
CA GLU A 137 -1.00 11.33 -8.31
C GLU A 137 -1.57 11.81 -9.64
N ASP A 138 -1.62 10.94 -10.65
CA ASP A 138 -2.18 11.28 -11.96
C ASP A 138 -3.67 11.62 -11.83
N TYR A 139 -4.41 10.85 -11.03
CA TYR A 139 -5.83 11.10 -10.80
C TYR A 139 -6.04 12.47 -10.13
N ILE A 140 -5.27 12.78 -9.10
CA ILE A 140 -5.39 14.06 -8.38
C ILE A 140 -5.13 15.23 -9.32
N ARG A 141 -4.15 15.11 -10.21
CA ARG A 141 -3.81 16.17 -11.17
C ARG A 141 -4.90 16.41 -12.20
N ARG A 142 -5.66 15.36 -12.57
CA ARG A 142 -6.77 15.47 -13.52
C ARG A 142 -8.03 16.04 -12.88
N ALA A 143 -8.14 15.92 -11.58
CA ALA A 143 -9.36 16.27 -10.85
C ALA A 143 -9.51 17.77 -10.63
#